data_f67b8030c55ccfb9d5ffab18f211d6c2
#
_entry.id   f67b8030c55ccfb9d5ffab18f211d6c2
#
_cell.length_a   1.000
_cell.length_b   1.000
_cell.length_c   1.000
_cell.angle_alpha   90.00
_cell.angle_beta   90.00
_cell.angle_gamma   90.00
#
_symmetry.space_group_name_H-M   'P 1'
#
loop_
_entity.id
_entity.type
_entity.pdbx_description
1 polymer ?
#
loop_
_entity_poly.entity_id
_entity_poly.type
_entity_poly.pdbx_seq_one_letter_code
_entity_poly.pdbx_strand_id
1 'polypeptide(L)'
;MTELFSCSVTLTVGIRHFYCDNPSCGRGVFSESLLFADRYGRMSHEACERVRQETLSQPSRSACATLSRQHITVSRSTCQRVARRLGQRNPDIRTSGYIGIDDFAIRKGHEYMCAAVDHYTRQVLAVFDSRYGHEIPQWIASHPEIRLVSRDGSQRYRKLIDAASGDIVQVSDRFHLMKNLRDVSVELIKNLLGERKARMPYPYPTAQEAYRYIIDDILGIGDARHRDRVRRYYSVRERKDAGETLAQIAAGMGCRPQTVYKYLNMDVSKVLNKEQGRLLRHAKEMSRIISTGCTTPATVTRKLNGKLPSRSVCRAMRTLTSHYSELRKQVREHNSKLSELKTAKVKNSVIWHYVMTGRTTSKRLHRIGSTNPLVDKIIQACIAFRKMIHGEDDAPDIAGWIRMASECQVREMTEFAEYIRKDKDAIEQACLTNYSNAVMEGTVNKIKAVKRSMYNRAGVQMLRAKLIYGGVKQYQPYHLN
;
A
#
# COMPACT_ATOMS: atom_id res chain seq x y z
N MET A 1 -5.51 14.17 -47.35
CA MET A 1 -6.49 15.27 -47.48
C MET A 1 -6.06 16.38 -46.55
N THR A 2 -6.11 17.59 -46.98
CA THR A 2 -5.82 18.80 -46.20
C THR A 2 -6.98 19.77 -46.40
N GLU A 3 -7.15 20.70 -45.48
CA GLU A 3 -8.19 21.72 -45.56
C GLU A 3 -7.58 23.01 -46.12
N LEU A 4 -8.21 23.54 -47.15
CA LEU A 4 -7.89 24.87 -47.68
C LEU A 4 -9.18 25.65 -47.75
N PHE A 5 -9.31 26.79 -47.03
CA PHE A 5 -10.50 27.62 -47.05
C PHE A 5 -11.83 26.87 -46.77
N SER A 6 -11.81 25.94 -45.82
CA SER A 6 -12.97 25.09 -45.46
C SER A 6 -13.45 24.12 -46.55
N CYS A 7 -12.64 23.88 -47.56
CA CYS A 7 -12.91 22.94 -48.62
C CYS A 7 -12.10 21.65 -48.44
N SER A 8 -12.72 20.51 -48.79
CA SER A 8 -11.98 19.23 -48.91
C SER A 8 -11.06 19.27 -50.11
N VAL A 9 -9.77 19.13 -49.89
CA VAL A 9 -8.75 19.10 -50.95
C VAL A 9 -8.16 17.72 -51.08
N THR A 10 -8.20 17.15 -52.26
CA THR A 10 -7.49 15.92 -52.61
C THR A 10 -6.26 16.26 -53.40
N LEU A 11 -5.08 15.90 -52.87
CA LEU A 11 -3.81 16.09 -53.58
C LEU A 11 -3.42 14.80 -54.32
N THR A 12 -3.21 14.90 -55.65
CA THR A 12 -2.56 13.85 -56.42
C THR A 12 -1.11 14.20 -56.56
N VAL A 13 -0.24 13.35 -56.03
CA VAL A 13 1.21 13.59 -55.99
C VAL A 13 1.90 12.52 -56.81
N GLY A 14 2.63 12.96 -57.84
CA GLY A 14 3.55 12.07 -58.58
C GLY A 14 4.84 11.87 -57.78
N ILE A 15 5.21 10.63 -57.51
CA ILE A 15 6.44 10.29 -56.81
C ILE A 15 7.45 9.73 -57.81
N ARG A 16 8.66 10.30 -57.83
CA ARG A 16 9.74 9.79 -58.67
C ARG A 16 10.39 8.58 -58.02
N HIS A 17 10.69 7.59 -58.83
CA HIS A 17 11.50 6.44 -58.44
C HIS A 17 12.87 6.55 -59.09
N PHE A 18 13.90 6.29 -58.31
CA PHE A 18 15.29 6.33 -58.71
C PHE A 18 15.87 4.93 -58.61
N TYR A 19 16.74 4.62 -59.57
CA TYR A 19 17.54 3.41 -59.53
C TYR A 19 18.95 3.76 -59.05
N CYS A 20 19.53 2.89 -58.26
CA CYS A 20 20.90 3.05 -57.79
C CYS A 20 21.80 2.08 -58.55
N ASP A 21 22.71 2.63 -59.36
CA ASP A 21 23.67 1.83 -60.17
C ASP A 21 24.90 1.42 -59.33
N ASN A 22 24.98 1.75 -58.07
CA ASN A 22 26.08 1.36 -57.20
C ASN A 22 25.96 -0.12 -56.81
N PRO A 23 26.89 -1.00 -57.25
CA PRO A 23 26.83 -2.44 -56.96
C PRO A 23 26.90 -2.78 -55.45
N SER A 24 27.44 -1.88 -54.64
CA SER A 24 27.52 -2.03 -53.18
C SER A 24 26.29 -1.50 -52.44
N CYS A 25 25.32 -0.91 -53.13
CA CYS A 25 24.12 -0.39 -52.51
C CYS A 25 23.06 -1.47 -52.35
N GLY A 26 22.72 -1.84 -51.12
CA GLY A 26 21.66 -2.80 -50.81
C GLY A 26 20.23 -2.34 -51.18
N ARG A 27 20.06 -1.11 -51.67
CA ARG A 27 18.78 -0.53 -52.12
C ARG A 27 18.86 -0.26 -53.65
N GLY A 28 18.49 -1.24 -54.44
CA GLY A 28 18.48 -1.08 -55.89
C GLY A 28 17.50 -0.02 -56.39
N VAL A 29 16.39 0.23 -55.70
CA VAL A 29 15.35 1.22 -56.03
C VAL A 29 14.96 2.03 -54.82
N PHE A 30 14.81 3.34 -54.95
CA PHE A 30 14.29 4.22 -53.93
C PHE A 30 13.39 5.31 -54.51
N SER A 31 12.45 5.79 -53.68
CA SER A 31 11.52 6.86 -54.04
C SER A 31 11.93 8.16 -53.39
N GLU A 32 11.60 9.29 -54.01
CA GLU A 32 11.77 10.60 -53.37
C GLU A 32 10.97 10.69 -52.08
N SER A 33 11.47 11.46 -51.13
CA SER A 33 10.81 11.76 -49.87
C SER A 33 9.93 12.99 -50.01
N LEU A 34 8.69 12.91 -49.55
CA LEU A 34 7.79 14.05 -49.52
C LEU A 34 7.97 14.82 -48.19
N LEU A 35 8.10 16.15 -48.30
CA LEU A 35 8.28 17.02 -47.12
C LEU A 35 7.03 17.06 -46.21
N PHE A 36 5.87 16.78 -46.75
CA PHE A 36 4.58 16.92 -46.04
C PHE A 36 3.91 15.60 -45.65
N ALA A 37 4.48 14.46 -46.01
CA ALA A 37 3.92 13.14 -45.69
C ALA A 37 5.03 12.08 -45.55
N ASP A 38 4.80 11.13 -44.68
CA ASP A 38 5.69 9.98 -44.51
C ASP A 38 5.63 9.05 -45.72
N ARG A 39 6.70 8.28 -45.93
CA ARG A 39 6.74 7.23 -46.94
C ARG A 39 5.60 6.23 -46.69
N TYR A 40 4.81 5.95 -47.71
CA TYR A 40 3.56 5.14 -47.62
C TYR A 40 2.48 5.76 -46.75
N GLY A 41 2.63 7.01 -46.27
CA GLY A 41 1.62 7.72 -45.51
C GLY A 41 0.39 8.03 -46.37
N ARG A 42 -0.80 7.89 -45.80
CA ARG A 42 -2.08 8.23 -46.45
C ARG A 42 -2.60 9.60 -46.00
N MET A 43 -1.89 10.28 -45.15
CA MET A 43 -2.25 11.58 -44.60
C MET A 43 -1.01 12.45 -44.56
N SER A 44 -1.18 13.77 -44.71
CA SER A 44 -0.10 14.74 -44.48
C SER A 44 0.28 14.77 -43.00
N HIS A 45 1.50 15.25 -42.69
CA HIS A 45 1.95 15.44 -41.29
C HIS A 45 0.97 16.32 -40.51
N GLU A 46 0.44 17.38 -41.14
CA GLU A 46 -0.56 18.25 -40.51
C GLU A 46 -1.86 17.51 -40.16
N ALA A 47 -2.39 16.70 -41.10
CA ALA A 47 -3.58 15.90 -40.84
C ALA A 47 -3.33 14.85 -39.73
N CYS A 48 -2.16 14.24 -39.71
CA CYS A 48 -1.76 13.32 -38.63
C CYS A 48 -1.72 14.03 -37.28
N GLU A 49 -1.17 15.27 -37.25
CA GLU A 49 -1.12 16.06 -36.00
C GLU A 49 -2.50 16.46 -35.52
N ARG A 50 -3.41 16.87 -36.40
CA ARG A 50 -4.83 17.15 -36.04
C ARG A 50 -5.51 15.88 -35.49
N VAL A 51 -5.32 14.74 -36.15
CA VAL A 51 -5.85 13.45 -35.62
C VAL A 51 -5.30 13.15 -34.24
N ARG A 52 -4.01 13.41 -34.01
CA ARG A 52 -3.40 13.24 -32.69
C ARG A 52 -4.03 14.15 -31.63
N GLN A 53 -4.11 15.45 -31.91
CA GLN A 53 -4.67 16.45 -30.98
C GLN A 53 -6.12 16.13 -30.62
N GLU A 54 -6.98 15.88 -31.59
CA GLU A 54 -8.37 15.55 -31.35
C GLU A 54 -8.55 14.22 -30.60
N THR A 55 -7.71 13.23 -30.90
CA THR A 55 -7.73 11.94 -30.20
C THR A 55 -7.32 12.08 -28.72
N LEU A 56 -6.36 12.96 -28.43
CA LEU A 56 -5.89 13.18 -27.05
C LEU A 56 -6.84 14.02 -26.24
N SER A 57 -7.50 15.03 -26.84
CA SER A 57 -8.39 15.96 -26.13
C SER A 57 -9.76 15.37 -25.80
N GLN A 58 -10.29 14.45 -26.61
CA GLN A 58 -11.64 13.92 -26.48
C GLN A 58 -11.77 12.42 -26.76
N PRO A 59 -12.91 11.77 -26.43
CA PRO A 59 -13.13 10.36 -26.76
C PRO A 59 -13.09 10.10 -28.25
N SER A 60 -12.63 8.92 -28.67
CA SER A 60 -12.43 8.58 -30.10
C SER A 60 -13.66 8.77 -30.99
N ARG A 61 -14.89 8.61 -30.45
CA ARG A 61 -16.14 8.89 -31.22
C ARG A 61 -16.28 10.37 -31.50
N SER A 62 -16.08 11.24 -30.47
CA SER A 62 -16.15 12.69 -30.60
C SER A 62 -15.01 13.21 -31.49
N ALA A 63 -13.80 12.66 -31.33
CA ALA A 63 -12.66 12.98 -32.16
C ALA A 63 -12.95 12.73 -33.66
N CYS A 64 -13.51 11.57 -34.01
CA CYS A 64 -13.91 11.30 -35.39
C CYS A 64 -14.96 12.29 -35.92
N ALA A 65 -15.93 12.67 -35.08
CA ALA A 65 -16.96 13.62 -35.50
C ALA A 65 -16.37 15.02 -35.71
N THR A 66 -15.47 15.48 -34.84
CA THR A 66 -14.77 16.76 -34.97
C THR A 66 -13.88 16.78 -36.21
N LEU A 67 -13.09 15.72 -36.42
CA LEU A 67 -12.22 15.57 -37.59
C LEU A 67 -13.00 15.52 -38.90
N SER A 68 -14.17 14.85 -38.90
CA SER A 68 -15.06 14.81 -40.07
C SER A 68 -15.59 16.20 -40.48
N ARG A 69 -15.87 17.06 -39.48
CA ARG A 69 -16.23 18.48 -39.74
C ARG A 69 -15.07 19.29 -40.32
N GLN A 70 -13.84 18.87 -40.06
CA GLN A 70 -12.61 19.42 -40.61
C GLN A 70 -12.18 18.69 -41.89
N HIS A 71 -13.07 17.97 -42.55
CA HIS A 71 -12.83 17.20 -43.74
C HIS A 71 -11.74 16.12 -43.64
N ILE A 72 -11.41 15.72 -42.42
CA ILE A 72 -10.47 14.61 -42.13
C ILE A 72 -11.26 13.37 -41.71
N THR A 73 -11.43 12.43 -42.65
CA THR A 73 -12.19 11.19 -42.39
C THR A 73 -11.26 10.10 -41.85
N VAL A 74 -11.47 9.74 -40.56
CA VAL A 74 -10.74 8.66 -39.91
C VAL A 74 -11.67 7.76 -39.11
N SER A 75 -11.31 6.48 -39.00
CA SER A 75 -12.07 5.54 -38.17
C SER A 75 -11.73 5.67 -36.67
N ARG A 76 -12.66 5.25 -35.80
CA ARG A 76 -12.42 5.17 -34.37
C ARG A 76 -11.19 4.31 -34.04
N SER A 77 -10.98 3.22 -34.77
CA SER A 77 -9.82 2.34 -34.60
C SER A 77 -8.49 3.04 -34.97
N THR A 78 -8.51 3.96 -35.94
CA THR A 78 -7.33 4.81 -36.22
C THR A 78 -7.01 5.73 -35.06
N CYS A 79 -8.00 6.45 -34.51
CA CYS A 79 -7.81 7.28 -33.32
C CYS A 79 -7.27 6.44 -32.13
N GLN A 80 -7.85 5.28 -31.87
CA GLN A 80 -7.40 4.41 -30.80
C GLN A 80 -5.95 3.91 -31.01
N ARG A 81 -5.58 3.58 -32.25
CA ARG A 81 -4.22 3.14 -32.60
C ARG A 81 -3.21 4.26 -32.38
N VAL A 82 -3.53 5.50 -32.79
CA VAL A 82 -2.68 6.67 -32.54
C VAL A 82 -2.45 6.85 -31.03
N ALA A 83 -3.51 6.89 -30.24
CA ALA A 83 -3.37 7.04 -28.80
C ALA A 83 -2.61 5.86 -28.14
N ARG A 84 -2.87 4.61 -28.55
CA ARG A 84 -2.15 3.45 -28.02
C ARG A 84 -0.66 3.51 -28.33
N ARG A 85 -0.27 3.87 -29.54
CA ARG A 85 1.14 4.03 -29.90
C ARG A 85 1.84 5.06 -29.05
N LEU A 86 1.22 6.22 -28.83
CA LEU A 86 1.75 7.26 -27.94
C LEU A 86 1.85 6.79 -26.48
N GLY A 87 0.91 6.00 -26.02
CA GLY A 87 0.86 5.52 -24.63
C GLY A 87 1.65 4.24 -24.36
N GLN A 88 2.36 3.68 -25.35
CA GLN A 88 3.14 2.45 -25.16
C GLN A 88 4.31 2.62 -24.18
N ARG A 89 4.89 3.82 -24.15
CA ARG A 89 6.03 4.16 -23.29
C ARG A 89 5.77 5.47 -22.56
N ASN A 90 6.36 5.63 -21.40
CA ASN A 90 6.47 6.95 -20.78
C ASN A 90 7.51 7.74 -21.58
N PRO A 91 7.23 8.98 -21.98
CA PRO A 91 8.22 9.82 -22.66
C PRO A 91 9.30 10.25 -21.67
N ASP A 92 10.44 10.58 -22.20
CA ASP A 92 11.50 11.29 -21.48
C ASP A 92 11.10 12.78 -21.39
N ILE A 93 10.47 13.16 -20.27
CA ILE A 93 10.03 14.54 -20.02
C ILE A 93 10.92 15.11 -18.93
N ARG A 94 11.55 16.24 -19.20
CA ARG A 94 12.34 16.97 -18.19
C ARG A 94 11.48 17.31 -16.98
N THR A 95 11.98 16.97 -15.80
CA THR A 95 11.34 17.31 -14.53
C THR A 95 12.11 18.43 -13.85
N SER A 96 11.42 19.17 -12.97
CA SER A 96 12.03 20.14 -12.06
C SER A 96 12.93 19.49 -10.99
N GLY A 97 12.90 18.17 -10.88
CA GLY A 97 13.54 17.42 -9.79
C GLY A 97 12.66 17.27 -8.55
N TYR A 98 11.48 17.87 -8.52
CA TYR A 98 10.54 17.82 -7.41
C TYR A 98 9.22 17.22 -7.90
N ILE A 99 8.92 16.00 -7.49
CA ILE A 99 7.78 15.25 -8.03
C ILE A 99 6.86 14.74 -6.91
N GLY A 100 5.61 14.50 -7.27
CA GLY A 100 4.64 13.78 -6.46
C GLY A 100 4.33 12.43 -7.08
N ILE A 101 4.19 11.39 -6.26
CA ILE A 101 3.76 10.06 -6.69
C ILE A 101 2.55 9.63 -5.87
N ASP A 102 1.52 9.13 -6.56
CA ASP A 102 0.32 8.60 -5.91
C ASP A 102 -0.35 7.53 -6.76
N ASP A 103 -1.17 6.68 -6.11
CA ASP A 103 -1.95 5.67 -6.80
C ASP A 103 -3.37 6.15 -7.12
N PHE A 104 -3.93 5.60 -8.19
CA PHE A 104 -5.32 5.83 -8.54
C PHE A 104 -6.00 4.53 -9.00
N ALA A 105 -7.26 4.37 -8.64
CA ALA A 105 -8.01 3.18 -9.00
C ALA A 105 -8.46 3.19 -10.47
N ILE A 106 -8.10 2.17 -11.22
CA ILE A 106 -8.73 1.83 -12.49
C ILE A 106 -10.06 1.15 -12.21
N ARG A 107 -10.04 0.14 -11.35
CA ARG A 107 -11.23 -0.52 -10.84
C ARG A 107 -11.15 -0.57 -9.32
N LYS A 108 -11.99 0.23 -8.66
CA LYS A 108 -11.97 0.37 -7.20
C LYS A 108 -12.02 -1.00 -6.52
N GLY A 109 -11.06 -1.25 -5.63
CA GLY A 109 -10.93 -2.52 -4.90
C GLY A 109 -10.16 -3.61 -5.65
N HIS A 110 -9.85 -3.45 -6.94
CA HIS A 110 -9.23 -4.50 -7.76
C HIS A 110 -7.92 -4.05 -8.43
N GLU A 111 -7.96 -2.95 -9.17
CA GLU A 111 -6.87 -2.56 -10.05
C GLU A 111 -6.48 -1.10 -9.81
N TYR A 112 -5.20 -0.88 -9.56
CA TYR A 112 -4.62 0.42 -9.27
C TYR A 112 -3.39 0.66 -10.14
N MET A 113 -3.24 1.89 -10.57
CA MET A 113 -2.09 2.41 -11.27
C MET A 113 -1.44 3.51 -10.44
N CYS A 114 -0.25 3.94 -10.84
CA CYS A 114 0.46 5.03 -10.22
C CYS A 114 0.80 6.10 -11.25
N ALA A 115 0.85 7.36 -10.83
CA ALA A 115 1.31 8.46 -11.65
C ALA A 115 2.39 9.28 -10.95
N ALA A 116 3.35 9.78 -11.72
CA ALA A 116 4.34 10.76 -11.29
C ALA A 116 3.98 12.12 -11.89
N VAL A 117 4.02 13.18 -11.09
CA VAL A 117 3.64 14.55 -11.48
C VAL A 117 4.68 15.53 -10.97
N ASP A 118 5.07 16.48 -11.79
CA ASP A 118 5.99 17.53 -11.41
C ASP A 118 5.29 18.59 -10.52
N HIS A 119 5.93 18.97 -9.42
CA HIS A 119 5.39 19.94 -8.47
C HIS A 119 5.23 21.33 -9.03
N TYR A 120 6.12 21.78 -9.91
CA TYR A 120 6.13 23.13 -10.44
C TYR A 120 5.30 23.24 -11.72
N THR A 121 5.52 22.36 -12.67
CA THR A 121 4.83 22.41 -13.96
C THR A 121 3.43 21.80 -13.91
N ARG A 122 3.12 21.00 -12.89
CA ARG A 122 1.87 20.24 -12.77
C ARG A 122 1.64 19.23 -13.89
N GLN A 123 2.70 18.94 -14.64
CA GLN A 123 2.67 18.00 -15.73
C GLN A 123 2.75 16.56 -15.23
N VAL A 124 1.95 15.68 -15.83
CA VAL A 124 2.09 14.22 -15.63
C VAL A 124 3.33 13.77 -16.40
N LEU A 125 4.33 13.31 -15.66
CA LEU A 125 5.61 12.86 -16.22
C LEU A 125 5.54 11.41 -16.66
N ALA A 126 4.93 10.57 -15.82
CA ALA A 126 4.81 9.14 -16.07
C ALA A 126 3.50 8.57 -15.50
N VAL A 127 3.05 7.47 -16.10
CA VAL A 127 1.93 6.66 -15.61
C VAL A 127 2.36 5.20 -15.65
N PHE A 128 2.31 4.52 -14.51
CA PHE A 128 2.78 3.15 -14.32
C PHE A 128 1.60 2.20 -14.24
N ASP A 129 1.72 1.04 -14.87
CA ASP A 129 0.67 0.03 -14.99
C ASP A 129 0.27 -0.59 -13.65
N SER A 130 1.16 -0.50 -12.63
CA SER A 130 0.95 -1.04 -11.30
C SER A 130 1.62 -0.18 -10.25
N ARG A 131 0.96 -0.02 -9.10
CA ARG A 131 1.56 0.57 -7.91
C ARG A 131 2.61 -0.36 -7.25
N TYR A 132 2.77 -1.58 -7.74
CA TYR A 132 3.70 -2.59 -7.22
C TYR A 132 4.90 -2.83 -8.13
N GLY A 133 4.94 -2.19 -9.29
CA GLY A 133 5.84 -2.53 -10.38
C GLY A 133 7.28 -2.06 -10.18
N HIS A 134 8.20 -2.82 -10.78
CA HIS A 134 9.61 -2.46 -10.90
C HIS A 134 9.83 -1.26 -11.85
N GLU A 135 8.83 -0.81 -12.56
CA GLU A 135 8.90 0.34 -13.46
C GLU A 135 9.20 1.64 -12.72
N ILE A 136 8.67 1.81 -11.48
CA ILE A 136 8.84 3.05 -10.70
C ILE A 136 10.31 3.29 -10.33
N PRO A 137 11.04 2.33 -9.71
CA PRO A 137 12.46 2.53 -9.41
C PRO A 137 13.30 2.73 -10.66
N GLN A 138 13.04 1.98 -11.73
CA GLN A 138 13.77 2.10 -12.99
C GLN A 138 13.56 3.47 -13.64
N TRP A 139 12.32 3.96 -13.62
CA TRP A 139 12.00 5.28 -14.15
C TRP A 139 12.65 6.40 -13.32
N ILE A 140 12.60 6.31 -11.98
CA ILE A 140 13.28 7.28 -11.11
C ILE A 140 14.78 7.25 -11.35
N ALA A 141 15.41 6.07 -11.43
CA ALA A 141 16.85 5.93 -11.69
C ALA A 141 17.28 6.49 -13.05
N SER A 142 16.36 6.51 -14.05
CA SER A 142 16.63 7.16 -15.35
C SER A 142 16.49 8.69 -15.32
N HIS A 143 16.08 9.28 -14.21
CA HIS A 143 15.92 10.73 -14.01
C HIS A 143 16.78 11.22 -12.83
N PRO A 144 18.11 11.26 -12.96
CA PRO A 144 19.04 11.60 -11.87
C PRO A 144 18.86 13.03 -11.33
N GLU A 145 18.11 13.88 -12.02
CA GLU A 145 17.73 15.21 -11.58
C GLU A 145 16.66 15.20 -10.47
N ILE A 146 15.99 14.06 -10.19
CA ILE A 146 14.98 13.95 -9.13
C ILE A 146 15.66 14.03 -7.78
N ARG A 147 15.30 15.04 -6.98
CA ARG A 147 15.84 15.31 -5.64
C ARG A 147 14.81 15.10 -4.55
N LEU A 148 13.52 15.28 -4.87
CA LEU A 148 12.46 15.19 -3.89
C LEU A 148 11.23 14.48 -4.46
N VAL A 149 10.69 13.55 -3.67
CA VAL A 149 9.45 12.82 -3.99
C VAL A 149 8.45 12.96 -2.85
N SER A 150 7.32 13.65 -3.10
CA SER A 150 6.18 13.60 -2.18
C SER A 150 5.33 12.36 -2.45
N ARG A 151 4.86 11.69 -1.39
CA ARG A 151 4.09 10.46 -1.48
C ARG A 151 3.12 10.30 -0.31
N ASP A 152 2.18 9.37 -0.44
CA ASP A 152 1.44 8.90 0.73
C ASP A 152 2.39 8.17 1.73
N GLY A 153 1.95 7.98 2.97
CA GLY A 153 2.74 7.30 4.01
C GLY A 153 2.93 5.80 3.81
N SER A 154 2.78 5.29 2.59
CA SER A 154 2.92 3.87 2.27
C SER A 154 4.39 3.44 2.32
N GLN A 155 4.69 2.45 3.17
CA GLN A 155 6.02 1.83 3.26
C GLN A 155 6.49 1.20 1.93
N ARG A 156 5.56 0.98 1.01
CA ARG A 156 5.88 0.46 -0.33
C ARG A 156 6.56 1.51 -1.17
N TYR A 157 5.99 2.72 -1.26
CA TYR A 157 6.60 3.81 -2.02
C TYR A 157 7.96 4.16 -1.46
N ARG A 158 8.11 4.19 -0.12
CA ARG A 158 9.41 4.35 0.51
C ARG A 158 10.43 3.38 -0.07
N LYS A 159 10.14 2.06 -0.04
CA LYS A 159 11.05 1.03 -0.55
C LYS A 159 11.34 1.14 -2.06
N LEU A 160 10.35 1.53 -2.86
CA LEU A 160 10.54 1.69 -4.30
C LEU A 160 11.43 2.89 -4.62
N ILE A 161 11.33 3.98 -3.86
CA ILE A 161 12.15 5.17 -4.02
C ILE A 161 13.58 4.90 -3.50
N ASP A 162 13.71 4.28 -2.31
CA ASP A 162 15.00 3.89 -1.73
C ASP A 162 15.78 2.94 -2.66
N ALA A 163 15.06 2.05 -3.36
CA ALA A 163 15.66 1.14 -4.33
C ALA A 163 16.16 1.83 -5.62
N ALA A 164 15.65 3.02 -5.93
CA ALA A 164 16.10 3.81 -7.07
C ALA A 164 17.33 4.66 -6.72
N SER A 165 17.29 5.35 -5.59
CA SER A 165 18.41 6.15 -5.04
C SER A 165 18.16 6.44 -3.56
N GLY A 166 19.19 6.28 -2.74
CA GLY A 166 19.16 6.63 -1.31
C GLY A 166 19.22 8.14 -1.03
N ASP A 167 19.57 8.96 -2.02
CA ASP A 167 19.78 10.41 -1.83
C ASP A 167 18.50 11.24 -2.05
N ILE A 168 17.43 10.61 -2.47
CA ILE A 168 16.15 11.28 -2.74
C ILE A 168 15.44 11.61 -1.43
N VAL A 169 15.16 12.88 -1.21
CA VAL A 169 14.37 13.35 -0.08
C VAL A 169 12.91 12.91 -0.28
N GLN A 170 12.39 12.15 0.67
CA GLN A 170 10.98 11.75 0.66
C GLN A 170 10.15 12.65 1.57
N VAL A 171 8.97 13.05 1.13
CA VAL A 171 8.04 13.91 1.88
C VAL A 171 6.70 13.19 2.01
N SER A 172 6.26 12.98 3.24
CA SER A 172 4.96 12.33 3.52
C SER A 172 3.81 13.31 3.33
N ASP A 173 2.66 12.85 2.81
CA ASP A 173 1.51 13.71 2.57
C ASP A 173 0.79 14.08 3.87
N ARG A 174 0.83 15.36 4.22
CA ARG A 174 0.17 15.94 5.40
C ARG A 174 -1.33 15.66 5.46
N PHE A 175 -2.01 15.70 4.32
CA PHE A 175 -3.45 15.42 4.26
C PHE A 175 -3.75 13.99 4.69
N HIS A 176 -2.99 13.02 4.19
CA HIS A 176 -3.13 11.61 4.57
C HIS A 176 -2.78 11.36 6.05
N LEU A 177 -1.76 12.04 6.57
CA LEU A 177 -1.42 11.97 7.99
C LEU A 177 -2.56 12.49 8.87
N MET A 178 -3.12 13.67 8.57
CA MET A 178 -4.25 14.25 9.29
C MET A 178 -5.53 13.42 9.14
N LYS A 179 -5.75 12.84 7.98
CA LYS A 179 -6.88 11.92 7.74
C LYS A 179 -6.77 10.65 8.60
N ASN A 180 -5.59 10.06 8.66
CA ASN A 180 -5.35 8.87 9.47
C ASN A 180 -5.55 9.17 10.96
N LEU A 181 -5.02 10.28 11.46
CA LEU A 181 -5.28 10.74 12.83
C LEU A 181 -6.78 10.90 13.10
N ARG A 182 -7.50 11.52 12.16
CA ARG A 182 -8.96 11.69 12.27
C ARG A 182 -9.67 10.35 12.38
N ASP A 183 -9.34 9.41 11.52
CA ASP A 183 -10.02 8.12 11.48
C ASP A 183 -9.77 7.34 12.78
N VAL A 184 -8.54 7.38 13.32
CA VAL A 184 -8.18 6.78 14.61
C VAL A 184 -8.89 7.46 15.77
N SER A 185 -8.79 8.77 15.91
CA SER A 185 -9.34 9.52 17.04
C SER A 185 -10.86 9.53 17.09
N VAL A 186 -11.53 9.68 15.95
CA VAL A 186 -12.99 9.61 15.84
C VAL A 186 -13.50 8.21 16.21
N GLU A 187 -12.79 7.16 15.80
CA GLU A 187 -13.11 5.78 16.16
C GLU A 187 -13.02 5.57 17.67
N LEU A 188 -11.92 6.01 18.28
CA LEU A 188 -11.70 5.93 19.72
C LEU A 188 -12.80 6.63 20.53
N ILE A 189 -13.10 7.89 20.17
CA ILE A 189 -14.15 8.65 20.87
C ILE A 189 -15.53 7.99 20.70
N LYS A 190 -15.84 7.43 19.53
CA LYS A 190 -17.08 6.65 19.31
C LYS A 190 -17.15 5.40 20.17
N ASN A 191 -16.04 4.71 20.34
CA ASN A 191 -15.97 3.55 21.22
C ASN A 191 -16.23 3.95 22.66
N LEU A 192 -15.62 5.04 23.13
CA LEU A 192 -15.86 5.60 24.46
C LEU A 192 -17.30 6.12 24.66
N LEU A 193 -17.93 6.65 23.62
CA LEU A 193 -19.34 7.04 23.60
C LEU A 193 -20.29 5.82 23.58
N GLY A 194 -19.80 4.60 23.32
CA GLY A 194 -20.62 3.42 23.10
C GLY A 194 -21.46 3.46 21.82
N GLU A 195 -21.12 4.34 20.87
CA GLU A 195 -21.86 4.51 19.60
C GLU A 195 -21.55 3.46 18.56
N ARG A 196 -20.32 3.04 18.50
CA ARG A 196 -20.02 1.73 17.95
C ARG A 196 -20.28 0.74 19.08
N LYS A 197 -20.95 -0.36 18.75
CA LYS A 197 -20.94 -1.52 19.63
C LYS A 197 -19.51 -1.60 20.14
N ALA A 198 -19.30 -1.31 21.42
CA ALA A 198 -17.97 -1.41 21.99
C ALA A 198 -17.62 -2.88 21.88
N ARG A 199 -17.13 -3.27 20.73
CA ARG A 199 -16.60 -4.59 20.53
C ARG A 199 -15.38 -4.58 21.42
N MET A 200 -15.55 -5.14 22.62
CA MET A 200 -14.38 -5.59 23.35
C MET A 200 -13.49 -6.24 22.31
N PRO A 201 -12.26 -5.72 22.13
CA PRO A 201 -11.36 -6.30 21.14
C PRO A 201 -11.28 -7.78 21.47
N TYR A 202 -11.41 -8.63 20.47
CA TYR A 202 -11.26 -10.06 20.71
C TYR A 202 -9.86 -10.26 21.29
N PRO A 203 -9.76 -10.82 22.52
CA PRO A 203 -8.47 -11.09 23.11
C PRO A 203 -7.71 -12.05 22.19
N TYR A 204 -6.47 -11.73 21.94
CA TYR A 204 -5.52 -12.61 21.29
C TYR A 204 -4.23 -12.64 22.10
N PRO A 205 -3.52 -13.77 22.11
CA PRO A 205 -2.35 -13.94 22.96
C PRO A 205 -1.19 -13.06 22.48
N THR A 206 -0.36 -12.67 23.43
CA THR A 206 1.00 -12.21 23.12
C THR A 206 1.79 -13.30 22.41
N ALA A 207 2.87 -12.95 21.74
CA ALA A 207 3.73 -13.95 21.08
C ALA A 207 4.29 -14.98 22.08
N GLN A 208 4.57 -14.54 23.31
CA GLN A 208 5.10 -15.41 24.37
C GLN A 208 4.04 -16.39 24.89
N GLU A 209 2.82 -15.92 25.15
CA GLU A 209 1.70 -16.79 25.55
C GLU A 209 1.36 -17.78 24.43
N ALA A 210 1.26 -17.32 23.17
CA ALA A 210 1.00 -18.19 22.05
C ALA A 210 2.08 -19.28 21.91
N TYR A 211 3.34 -18.90 22.08
CA TYR A 211 4.45 -19.83 22.03
C TYR A 211 4.33 -20.92 23.10
N ARG A 212 3.99 -20.55 24.34
CA ARG A 212 3.79 -21.50 25.44
C ARG A 212 2.69 -22.52 25.11
N TYR A 213 1.50 -22.07 24.70
CA TYR A 213 0.42 -22.97 24.30
C TYR A 213 0.81 -23.90 23.15
N ILE A 214 1.52 -23.37 22.15
CA ILE A 214 1.97 -24.15 21.00
C ILE A 214 2.97 -25.24 21.43
N ILE A 215 3.92 -24.92 22.28
CA ILE A 215 4.91 -25.89 22.79
C ILE A 215 4.20 -26.99 23.58
N ASP A 216 3.30 -26.63 24.50
CA ASP A 216 2.55 -27.59 25.30
C ASP A 216 1.74 -28.55 24.43
N ASP A 217 1.02 -28.04 23.43
CA ASP A 217 0.27 -28.86 22.48
C ASP A 217 1.19 -29.76 21.63
N ILE A 218 2.34 -29.26 21.15
CA ILE A 218 3.32 -30.03 20.37
C ILE A 218 3.90 -31.16 21.21
N LEU A 219 4.30 -30.90 22.45
CA LEU A 219 4.88 -31.90 23.33
C LEU A 219 3.84 -32.97 23.73
N GLY A 220 2.54 -32.60 23.72
CA GLY A 220 1.42 -33.51 23.93
C GLY A 220 1.05 -34.42 22.75
N ILE A 221 1.71 -34.30 21.59
CA ILE A 221 1.42 -35.13 20.41
C ILE A 221 2.04 -36.52 20.58
N GLY A 222 1.21 -37.57 20.50
CA GLY A 222 1.62 -38.97 20.59
C GLY A 222 0.75 -39.82 21.52
N ASP A 223 1.07 -41.08 21.67
CA ASP A 223 0.44 -41.99 22.63
C ASP A 223 0.88 -41.68 24.08
N ALA A 224 0.28 -42.36 25.04
CA ALA A 224 0.58 -42.12 26.45
C ALA A 224 2.05 -42.35 26.80
N ARG A 225 2.68 -43.45 26.26
CA ARG A 225 4.08 -43.80 26.50
C ARG A 225 5.03 -42.76 25.91
N HIS A 226 4.72 -42.30 24.71
CA HIS A 226 5.52 -41.27 24.04
C HIS A 226 5.45 -39.93 24.79
N ARG A 227 4.24 -39.50 25.19
CA ARG A 227 4.05 -38.26 25.98
C ARG A 227 4.81 -38.32 27.31
N ASP A 228 4.75 -39.44 28.01
CA ASP A 228 5.48 -39.63 29.28
C ASP A 228 7.00 -39.52 29.05
N ARG A 229 7.52 -40.15 28.02
CA ARG A 229 8.93 -40.04 27.64
C ARG A 229 9.37 -38.62 27.32
N VAL A 230 8.56 -37.87 26.57
CA VAL A 230 8.83 -36.47 26.23
C VAL A 230 8.79 -35.60 27.50
N ARG A 231 7.78 -35.78 28.35
CA ARG A 231 7.66 -35.08 29.63
C ARG A 231 8.88 -35.31 30.53
N ARG A 232 9.31 -36.56 30.70
CA ARG A 232 10.49 -36.90 31.49
C ARG A 232 11.75 -36.25 30.95
N TYR A 233 11.94 -36.25 29.63
CA TYR A 233 13.09 -35.65 28.99
C TYR A 233 13.20 -34.14 29.31
N TYR A 234 12.13 -33.41 29.20
CA TYR A 234 12.13 -31.94 29.47
C TYR A 234 12.21 -31.66 30.97
N SER A 235 11.50 -32.40 31.80
CA SER A 235 11.54 -32.23 33.27
C SER A 235 12.94 -32.46 33.83
N VAL A 236 13.67 -33.47 33.33
CA VAL A 236 15.05 -33.71 33.77
C VAL A 236 15.95 -32.50 33.44
N ARG A 237 15.80 -31.91 32.28
CA ARG A 237 16.61 -30.76 31.85
C ARG A 237 16.25 -29.49 32.62
N GLU A 238 14.99 -29.21 32.80
CA GLU A 238 14.50 -28.07 33.55
C GLU A 238 15.00 -28.09 35.01
N ARG A 239 14.93 -29.25 35.65
CA ARG A 239 15.45 -29.44 37.02
C ARG A 239 16.96 -29.35 37.08
N LYS A 240 17.66 -29.83 36.04
CA LYS A 240 19.12 -29.69 35.95
C LYS A 240 19.52 -28.24 35.77
N ASP A 241 18.79 -27.47 34.92
CA ASP A 241 19.03 -26.05 34.69
C ASP A 241 18.71 -25.22 35.95
N ALA A 242 17.78 -25.69 36.80
CA ALA A 242 17.50 -25.15 38.14
C ALA A 242 18.60 -25.50 39.20
N GLY A 243 19.68 -26.20 38.80
CA GLY A 243 20.81 -26.50 39.68
C GLY A 243 20.68 -27.78 40.48
N GLU A 244 19.61 -28.58 40.29
CA GLU A 244 19.45 -29.85 41.03
C GLU A 244 20.55 -30.89 40.66
N THR A 245 20.95 -31.66 41.64
CA THR A 245 21.88 -32.80 41.44
C THR A 245 21.16 -34.00 40.81
N LEU A 246 21.92 -34.91 40.17
CA LEU A 246 21.37 -36.13 39.58
C LEU A 246 20.56 -36.97 40.60
N ALA A 247 21.03 -37.05 41.83
CA ALA A 247 20.35 -37.77 42.92
C ALA A 247 19.02 -37.12 43.29
N GLN A 248 18.96 -35.76 43.42
CA GLN A 248 17.74 -35.03 43.73
C GLN A 248 16.72 -35.16 42.60
N ILE A 249 17.15 -35.03 41.34
CA ILE A 249 16.27 -35.20 40.17
C ILE A 249 15.72 -36.64 40.15
N ALA A 250 16.54 -37.65 40.37
CA ALA A 250 16.16 -39.06 40.40
C ALA A 250 15.12 -39.35 41.51
N ALA A 251 15.35 -38.84 42.73
CA ALA A 251 14.44 -38.99 43.85
C ALA A 251 13.09 -38.30 43.59
N GLY A 252 13.10 -37.04 43.08
CA GLY A 252 11.89 -36.30 42.78
C GLY A 252 11.08 -36.82 41.59
N MET A 253 11.72 -37.62 40.70
CA MET A 253 11.05 -38.27 39.57
C MET A 253 10.74 -39.76 39.80
N GLY A 254 11.06 -40.30 40.94
CA GLY A 254 10.83 -41.72 41.26
C GLY A 254 11.59 -42.68 40.32
N CYS A 255 12.82 -42.35 39.92
CA CYS A 255 13.57 -43.14 39.00
C CYS A 255 15.04 -43.29 39.43
N ARG A 256 15.80 -44.16 38.76
CA ARG A 256 17.22 -44.38 39.09
C ARG A 256 18.10 -43.26 38.49
N PRO A 257 19.22 -42.86 39.13
CA PRO A 257 20.15 -41.87 38.63
C PRO A 257 20.65 -42.11 37.21
N GLN A 258 20.87 -43.39 36.85
CA GLN A 258 21.25 -43.77 35.49
C GLN A 258 20.18 -43.40 34.45
N THR A 259 18.90 -43.40 34.84
CA THR A 259 17.81 -42.97 33.96
C THR A 259 17.86 -41.45 33.72
N VAL A 260 18.16 -40.67 34.76
CA VAL A 260 18.38 -39.20 34.61
C VAL A 260 19.57 -38.93 33.72
N TYR A 261 20.70 -39.60 33.93
CA TYR A 261 21.89 -39.47 33.11
C TYR A 261 21.61 -39.80 31.63
N LYS A 262 20.84 -40.89 31.38
CA LYS A 262 20.39 -41.25 30.04
C LYS A 262 19.60 -40.15 29.35
N TYR A 263 18.65 -39.51 30.05
CA TYR A 263 17.85 -38.41 29.50
C TYR A 263 18.70 -37.16 29.27
N LEU A 264 19.66 -36.83 30.12
CA LEU A 264 20.54 -35.67 29.94
C LEU A 264 21.42 -35.81 28.68
N ASN A 265 21.93 -37.02 28.40
CA ASN A 265 22.77 -37.27 27.25
C ASN A 265 22.01 -37.73 25.99
N MET A 266 20.68 -37.80 26.07
CA MET A 266 19.86 -38.20 24.93
C MET A 266 19.66 -37.02 23.97
N ASP A 267 19.90 -37.26 22.69
CA ASP A 267 19.57 -36.27 21.66
C ASP A 267 18.04 -36.08 21.53
N VAL A 268 17.60 -34.83 21.41
CA VAL A 268 16.19 -34.46 21.30
C VAL A 268 15.49 -35.14 20.11
N SER A 269 16.21 -35.40 19.03
CA SER A 269 15.67 -36.08 17.85
C SER A 269 15.24 -37.51 18.10
N LYS A 270 15.83 -38.16 19.12
CA LYS A 270 15.46 -39.52 19.57
C LYS A 270 14.26 -39.56 20.49
N VAL A 271 13.84 -38.37 21.01
CA VAL A 271 12.71 -38.22 21.92
C VAL A 271 11.47 -37.79 21.19
N LEU A 272 11.62 -36.84 20.29
CA LEU A 272 10.53 -36.28 19.51
C LEU A 272 10.24 -37.11 18.25
N ASN A 273 8.97 -37.20 17.89
CA ASN A 273 8.60 -37.79 16.61
C ASN A 273 8.81 -36.75 15.45
N LYS A 274 8.78 -37.22 14.20
CA LYS A 274 9.00 -36.36 13.02
C LYS A 274 8.07 -35.19 12.92
N GLU A 275 6.81 -35.32 13.37
CA GLU A 275 5.81 -34.23 13.36
C GLU A 275 6.17 -33.18 14.40
N GLN A 276 6.48 -33.58 15.63
CA GLN A 276 6.90 -32.67 16.71
C GLN A 276 8.14 -31.89 16.33
N GLY A 277 9.17 -32.55 15.79
CA GLY A 277 10.41 -31.89 15.37
C GLY A 277 10.20 -30.87 14.24
N ARG A 278 9.28 -31.16 13.33
CA ARG A 278 8.88 -30.20 12.27
C ARG A 278 8.11 -29.00 12.84
N LEU A 279 7.14 -29.23 13.71
CA LEU A 279 6.34 -28.18 14.32
C LEU A 279 7.18 -27.25 15.21
N LEU A 280 8.10 -27.80 16.01
CA LEU A 280 8.97 -27.00 16.87
C LEU A 280 9.83 -26.00 16.09
N ARG A 281 10.33 -26.36 14.91
CA ARG A 281 11.09 -25.44 14.05
C ARG A 281 10.29 -24.22 13.63
N HIS A 282 8.97 -24.32 13.53
CA HIS A 282 8.08 -23.23 13.13
C HIS A 282 7.30 -22.62 14.30
N ALA A 283 7.48 -23.08 15.54
CA ALA A 283 6.71 -22.63 16.69
C ALA A 283 6.83 -21.12 16.93
N LYS A 284 8.04 -20.55 16.81
CA LYS A 284 8.26 -19.09 16.93
C LYS A 284 7.58 -18.29 15.79
N GLU A 285 7.60 -18.80 14.57
CA GLU A 285 6.92 -18.17 13.43
C GLU A 285 5.39 -18.21 13.62
N MET A 286 4.87 -19.35 14.07
CA MET A 286 3.44 -19.52 14.42
C MET A 286 3.01 -18.53 15.51
N SER A 287 3.75 -18.43 16.61
CA SER A 287 3.43 -17.55 17.73
C SER A 287 3.40 -16.07 17.32
N ARG A 288 4.33 -15.63 16.45
CA ARG A 288 4.32 -14.28 15.87
C ARG A 288 3.09 -14.02 15.01
N ILE A 289 2.69 -15.00 14.17
CA ILE A 289 1.49 -14.88 13.33
C ILE A 289 0.24 -14.78 14.22
N ILE A 290 0.17 -15.57 15.29
CA ILE A 290 -0.97 -15.59 16.21
C ILE A 290 -1.09 -14.26 16.98
N SER A 291 0.02 -13.70 17.44
CA SER A 291 0.04 -12.42 18.14
C SER A 291 -0.40 -11.23 17.29
N THR A 292 -0.48 -11.38 15.95
CA THR A 292 -1.09 -10.39 15.05
C THR A 292 -2.63 -10.53 14.93
N GLY A 293 -3.27 -11.32 15.79
CA GLY A 293 -4.72 -11.56 15.78
C GLY A 293 -5.17 -12.74 14.92
N CYS A 294 -4.24 -13.49 14.32
CA CYS A 294 -4.51 -14.66 13.47
C CYS A 294 -4.66 -15.94 14.32
N THR A 295 -5.73 -16.08 15.06
CA THR A 295 -5.93 -17.16 16.03
C THR A 295 -6.62 -18.41 15.49
N THR A 296 -6.90 -18.51 14.19
CA THR A 296 -7.47 -19.70 13.59
C THR A 296 -6.40 -20.52 12.86
N PRO A 297 -6.40 -21.87 13.00
CA PRO A 297 -5.42 -22.74 12.36
C PRO A 297 -5.35 -22.55 10.84
N ALA A 298 -6.49 -22.36 10.16
CA ALA A 298 -6.56 -22.13 8.73
C ALA A 298 -5.81 -20.85 8.29
N THR A 299 -5.96 -19.76 9.06
CA THR A 299 -5.26 -18.50 8.77
C THR A 299 -3.76 -18.63 9.01
N VAL A 300 -3.36 -19.32 10.09
CA VAL A 300 -1.95 -19.57 10.40
C VAL A 300 -1.31 -20.45 9.32
N THR A 301 -1.98 -21.56 8.91
CA THR A 301 -1.50 -22.41 7.82
C THR A 301 -1.27 -21.63 6.52
N ARG A 302 -2.20 -20.75 6.14
CA ARG A 302 -2.09 -19.91 4.95
C ARG A 302 -0.88 -18.96 5.05
N LYS A 303 -0.68 -18.31 6.21
CA LYS A 303 0.45 -17.40 6.41
C LYS A 303 1.80 -18.11 6.51
N LEU A 304 1.82 -19.38 6.83
CA LEU A 304 3.01 -20.24 6.77
C LEU A 304 3.35 -20.71 5.34
N ASN A 305 2.60 -20.28 4.33
CA ASN A 305 2.85 -20.58 2.91
C ASN A 305 3.08 -22.08 2.63
N GLY A 306 2.28 -22.96 3.25
CA GLY A 306 2.36 -24.41 3.04
C GLY A 306 3.53 -25.13 3.70
N LYS A 307 4.36 -24.47 4.51
CA LYS A 307 5.49 -25.07 5.24
C LYS A 307 5.04 -26.21 6.18
N LEU A 308 3.81 -26.16 6.66
CA LEU A 308 3.21 -27.14 7.54
C LEU A 308 1.83 -27.60 7.05
N PRO A 309 1.50 -28.92 7.17
CA PRO A 309 0.15 -29.40 6.89
C PRO A 309 -0.87 -28.79 7.86
N SER A 310 -2.07 -28.43 7.34
CA SER A 310 -3.14 -27.85 8.15
C SER A 310 -3.50 -28.69 9.39
N ARG A 311 -3.53 -30.02 9.26
CA ARG A 311 -3.81 -30.96 10.36
C ARG A 311 -2.77 -30.85 11.48
N SER A 312 -1.50 -30.66 11.16
CA SER A 312 -0.42 -30.48 12.15
C SER A 312 -0.54 -29.15 12.87
N VAL A 313 -0.86 -28.08 12.13
CA VAL A 313 -1.12 -26.75 12.72
C VAL A 313 -2.33 -26.79 13.65
N CYS A 314 -3.42 -27.48 13.27
CA CYS A 314 -4.58 -27.67 14.12
C CYS A 314 -4.24 -28.37 15.45
N ARG A 315 -3.36 -29.38 15.42
CA ARG A 315 -2.92 -30.07 16.63
C ARG A 315 -2.08 -29.16 17.53
N ALA A 316 -1.14 -28.41 16.94
CA ALA A 316 -0.26 -27.51 17.69
C ALA A 316 -0.99 -26.28 18.25
N MET A 317 -2.22 -26.04 17.86
CA MET A 317 -3.03 -24.91 18.32
C MET A 317 -4.31 -25.33 19.04
N ARG A 318 -4.47 -26.58 19.42
CA ARG A 318 -5.71 -27.13 19.97
C ARG A 318 -6.15 -26.37 21.24
N THR A 319 -5.31 -26.32 22.25
CA THR A 319 -5.60 -25.69 23.56
C THR A 319 -5.76 -24.20 23.41
N LEU A 320 -4.89 -23.56 22.64
CA LEU A 320 -4.97 -22.13 22.33
C LEU A 320 -6.30 -21.78 21.64
N THR A 321 -6.68 -22.55 20.61
CA THR A 321 -7.93 -22.30 19.88
C THR A 321 -9.16 -22.49 20.77
N SER A 322 -9.17 -23.50 21.63
CA SER A 322 -10.26 -23.74 22.58
C SER A 322 -10.38 -22.60 23.58
N HIS A 323 -9.28 -22.23 24.25
CA HIS A 323 -9.25 -21.15 25.23
C HIS A 323 -9.73 -19.82 24.65
N TYR A 324 -9.18 -19.40 23.52
CA TYR A 324 -9.56 -18.13 22.88
C TYR A 324 -10.94 -18.19 22.21
N SER A 325 -11.47 -19.35 21.86
CA SER A 325 -12.85 -19.51 21.40
C SER A 325 -13.86 -19.19 22.51
N GLU A 326 -13.61 -19.66 23.72
CA GLU A 326 -14.45 -19.37 24.87
C GLU A 326 -14.41 -17.88 25.26
N LEU A 327 -13.25 -17.28 25.33
CA LEU A 327 -13.11 -15.85 25.54
C LEU A 327 -13.85 -15.01 24.50
N ARG A 328 -13.80 -15.43 23.23
CA ARG A 328 -14.54 -14.76 22.14
C ARG A 328 -16.05 -14.91 22.28
N LYS A 329 -16.54 -16.03 22.80
CA LYS A 329 -17.96 -16.24 23.08
C LYS A 329 -18.43 -15.27 24.16
N GLN A 330 -17.69 -15.12 25.26
CA GLN A 330 -17.97 -14.15 26.31
C GLN A 330 -17.97 -12.71 25.78
N VAL A 331 -17.00 -12.35 24.95
CA VAL A 331 -16.95 -11.03 24.31
C VAL A 331 -18.14 -10.81 23.36
N ARG A 332 -18.57 -11.83 22.60
CA ARG A 332 -19.76 -11.75 21.73
C ARG A 332 -21.04 -11.52 22.57
N GLU A 333 -21.19 -12.24 23.65
CA GLU A 333 -22.34 -12.09 24.53
C GLU A 333 -22.37 -10.71 25.18
N HIS A 334 -21.22 -10.20 25.66
CA HIS A 334 -21.10 -8.84 26.16
C HIS A 334 -21.44 -7.81 25.07
N ASN A 335 -20.90 -7.96 23.90
CA ASN A 335 -21.15 -7.06 22.76
C ASN A 335 -22.61 -7.12 22.25
N SER A 336 -23.31 -8.25 22.39
CA SER A 336 -24.71 -8.36 22.02
C SER A 336 -25.62 -7.60 23.01
N LYS A 337 -25.34 -7.69 24.29
CA LYS A 337 -26.05 -6.93 25.34
C LYS A 337 -25.90 -5.41 25.16
N LEU A 338 -24.73 -4.94 24.73
CA LEU A 338 -24.49 -3.52 24.41
C LEU A 338 -25.25 -3.05 23.16
N SER A 339 -25.70 -3.98 22.29
CA SER A 339 -26.43 -3.62 21.06
C SER A 339 -27.86 -3.18 21.27
N GLU A 340 -28.43 -3.43 22.44
CA GLU A 340 -29.81 -3.09 22.78
C GLU A 340 -29.98 -1.63 23.24
N LEU A 341 -28.89 -0.94 23.58
CA LEU A 341 -28.91 0.47 23.96
C LEU A 341 -28.93 1.36 22.70
N LYS A 342 -30.15 1.82 22.32
CA LYS A 342 -30.34 2.84 21.27
C LYS A 342 -29.82 4.21 21.75
N THR A 343 -28.58 4.51 21.47
CA THR A 343 -28.01 5.84 21.75
C THR A 343 -27.94 6.68 20.48
N ALA A 344 -28.34 7.95 20.55
CA ALA A 344 -28.26 8.89 19.45
C ALA A 344 -26.79 9.04 18.99
N LYS A 345 -26.52 8.86 17.70
CA LYS A 345 -25.16 8.95 17.14
C LYS A 345 -24.70 10.41 17.06
N VAL A 346 -23.47 10.68 17.46
CA VAL A 346 -22.82 11.97 17.25
C VAL A 346 -22.14 11.99 15.86
N LYS A 347 -22.31 13.06 15.09
CA LYS A 347 -21.69 13.15 13.75
C LYS A 347 -20.16 13.15 13.85
N ASN A 348 -19.49 12.46 12.90
CA ASN A 348 -18.03 12.40 12.87
C ASN A 348 -17.37 13.78 12.83
N SER A 349 -17.97 14.74 12.12
CA SER A 349 -17.47 16.12 12.07
C SER A 349 -17.49 16.82 13.41
N VAL A 350 -18.50 16.56 14.24
CA VAL A 350 -18.61 17.13 15.60
C VAL A 350 -17.56 16.50 16.53
N ILE A 351 -17.35 15.19 16.44
CA ILE A 351 -16.29 14.50 17.18
C ILE A 351 -14.91 15.03 16.75
N TRP A 352 -14.67 15.13 15.45
CA TRP A 352 -13.43 15.66 14.92
C TRP A 352 -13.15 17.08 15.37
N HIS A 353 -14.15 17.96 15.29
CA HIS A 353 -14.00 19.32 15.81
C HIS A 353 -13.64 19.33 17.30
N TYR A 354 -14.32 18.51 18.11
CA TYR A 354 -14.02 18.38 19.53
C TYR A 354 -12.57 17.92 19.78
N VAL A 355 -12.13 16.87 19.10
CA VAL A 355 -10.77 16.33 19.24
C VAL A 355 -9.70 17.36 18.83
N MET A 356 -9.99 18.22 17.85
CA MET A 356 -9.02 19.22 17.35
C MET A 356 -9.01 20.52 18.12
N THR A 357 -10.05 20.82 18.89
CA THR A 357 -10.21 22.14 19.55
C THR A 357 -10.42 22.04 21.06
N GLY A 358 -10.72 20.85 21.56
CA GLY A 358 -11.19 20.65 22.95
C GLY A 358 -12.58 21.23 23.24
N ARG A 359 -13.26 21.81 22.21
CA ARG A 359 -14.54 22.52 22.36
C ARG A 359 -15.68 21.76 21.69
N THR A 360 -16.83 21.68 22.37
CA THR A 360 -18.00 21.01 21.81
C THR A 360 -19.31 21.59 22.35
N THR A 361 -20.34 21.64 21.54
CA THR A 361 -21.73 21.95 21.95
C THR A 361 -22.52 20.69 22.30
N SER A 362 -21.95 19.50 22.04
CA SER A 362 -22.60 18.22 22.33
C SER A 362 -22.50 17.89 23.82
N LYS A 363 -23.62 17.92 24.54
CA LYS A 363 -23.70 17.53 25.97
C LYS A 363 -23.07 16.16 26.24
N ARG A 364 -23.16 15.24 25.29
CA ARG A 364 -22.63 13.88 25.39
C ARG A 364 -21.10 13.84 25.30
N LEU A 365 -20.51 14.58 24.38
CA LEU A 365 -19.06 14.75 24.27
C LEU A 365 -18.49 15.48 25.47
N HIS A 366 -19.17 16.53 25.92
CA HIS A 366 -18.79 17.27 27.12
C HIS A 366 -18.75 16.37 28.35
N ARG A 367 -19.80 15.55 28.57
CA ARG A 367 -19.84 14.59 29.68
C ARG A 367 -18.65 13.62 29.63
N ILE A 368 -18.38 12.99 28.49
CA ILE A 368 -17.29 12.02 28.40
C ILE A 368 -15.93 12.67 28.63
N GLY A 369 -15.73 13.91 28.14
CA GLY A 369 -14.51 14.67 28.38
C GLY A 369 -14.29 15.02 29.85
N SER A 370 -15.36 15.34 30.58
CA SER A 370 -15.25 15.65 32.01
C SER A 370 -15.12 14.44 32.91
N THR A 371 -15.55 13.26 32.46
CA THR A 371 -15.54 12.01 33.30
C THR A 371 -14.43 11.04 32.94
N ASN A 372 -13.81 11.17 31.78
CA ASN A 372 -12.80 10.23 31.30
C ASN A 372 -11.47 10.93 30.97
N PRO A 373 -10.45 10.81 31.84
CA PRO A 373 -9.13 11.45 31.62
C PRO A 373 -8.45 11.01 30.31
N LEU A 374 -8.80 9.84 29.78
CA LEU A 374 -8.26 9.36 28.51
C LEU A 374 -8.67 10.27 27.34
N VAL A 375 -9.89 10.84 27.38
CA VAL A 375 -10.38 11.75 26.33
C VAL A 375 -9.51 12.99 26.24
N ASP A 376 -9.11 13.55 27.39
CA ASP A 376 -8.23 14.71 27.43
C ASP A 376 -6.85 14.38 26.83
N LYS A 377 -6.25 13.25 27.20
CA LYS A 377 -4.97 12.79 26.62
C LYS A 377 -5.06 12.64 25.10
N ILE A 378 -6.15 12.06 24.58
CA ILE A 378 -6.36 11.92 23.12
C ILE A 378 -6.46 13.30 22.46
N ILE A 379 -7.20 14.24 23.05
CA ILE A 379 -7.35 15.60 22.53
C ILE A 379 -5.99 16.31 22.50
N GLN A 380 -5.23 16.27 23.59
CA GLN A 380 -3.89 16.88 23.66
C GLN A 380 -2.96 16.29 22.63
N ALA A 381 -2.92 14.95 22.47
CA ALA A 381 -2.11 14.29 21.46
C ALA A 381 -2.52 14.69 20.03
N CYS A 382 -3.82 14.85 19.75
CA CYS A 382 -4.30 15.26 18.42
C CYS A 382 -3.99 16.73 18.11
N ILE A 383 -4.15 17.63 19.08
CA ILE A 383 -3.80 19.06 18.94
C ILE A 383 -2.28 19.18 18.73
N ALA A 384 -1.47 18.48 19.51
CA ALA A 384 -0.02 18.45 19.39
C ALA A 384 0.43 17.95 18.02
N PHE A 385 -0.22 16.89 17.49
CA PHE A 385 0.06 16.40 16.13
C PHE A 385 -0.23 17.43 15.05
N ARG A 386 -1.38 18.10 15.15
CA ARG A 386 -1.72 19.17 14.23
C ARG A 386 -0.66 20.28 14.23
N LYS A 387 -0.28 20.75 15.42
CA LYS A 387 0.75 21.78 15.57
C LYS A 387 2.07 21.35 14.94
N MET A 388 2.50 20.12 15.20
CA MET A 388 3.71 19.53 14.63
C MET A 388 3.67 19.52 13.09
N ILE A 389 2.56 19.04 12.51
CA ILE A 389 2.42 18.95 11.05
C ILE A 389 2.34 20.32 10.38
N HIS A 390 1.86 21.34 11.09
CA HIS A 390 1.80 22.71 10.58
C HIS A 390 3.05 23.56 10.91
N GLY A 391 4.00 22.99 11.68
CA GLY A 391 5.23 23.69 12.05
C GLY A 391 4.99 24.87 13.00
N GLU A 392 4.02 24.75 13.94
CA GLU A 392 3.78 25.76 14.95
C GLU A 392 4.92 25.78 16.00
N ASP A 393 5.36 26.96 16.47
CA ASP A 393 6.56 27.12 17.30
C ASP A 393 6.53 26.34 18.62
N ASP A 394 5.35 26.11 19.20
CA ASP A 394 5.15 25.36 20.44
C ASP A 394 4.83 23.87 20.21
N ALA A 395 5.06 23.37 19.00
CA ALA A 395 4.80 21.98 18.65
C ALA A 395 5.90 21.06 19.21
N PRO A 396 5.55 19.85 19.66
CA PRO A 396 6.56 18.85 19.99
C PRO A 396 7.26 18.37 18.71
N ASP A 397 8.48 17.89 18.86
CA ASP A 397 9.12 17.08 17.82
C ASP A 397 8.42 15.71 17.66
N ILE A 398 8.74 14.99 16.60
CA ILE A 398 8.11 13.68 16.31
C ILE A 398 8.32 12.68 17.47
N ALA A 399 9.51 12.69 18.09
CA ALA A 399 9.80 11.80 19.21
C ALA A 399 8.97 12.14 20.45
N GLY A 400 8.82 13.44 20.74
CA GLY A 400 7.94 13.96 21.80
C GLY A 400 6.49 13.58 21.56
N TRP A 401 6.00 13.77 20.35
CA TRP A 401 4.64 13.39 19.99
C TRP A 401 4.40 11.86 20.12
N ILE A 402 5.34 11.02 19.67
CA ILE A 402 5.26 9.56 19.82
C ILE A 402 5.13 9.17 21.31
N ARG A 403 5.87 9.84 22.21
CA ARG A 403 5.72 9.61 23.66
C ARG A 403 4.32 9.98 24.14
N MET A 404 3.81 11.16 23.78
CA MET A 404 2.44 11.59 24.14
C MET A 404 1.38 10.61 23.66
N ALA A 405 1.48 10.14 22.41
CA ALA A 405 0.55 9.16 21.86
C ALA A 405 0.62 7.81 22.59
N SER A 406 1.82 7.38 23.00
CA SER A 406 2.02 6.15 23.77
C SER A 406 1.48 6.25 25.20
N GLU A 407 1.54 7.43 25.81
CA GLU A 407 1.00 7.71 27.15
C GLU A 407 -0.55 7.64 27.22
N CYS A 408 -1.22 7.66 26.08
CA CYS A 408 -2.65 7.38 26.02
C CYS A 408 -2.96 5.92 26.40
N GLN A 409 -2.02 5.00 26.28
CA GLN A 409 -2.16 3.57 26.59
C GLN A 409 -3.35 2.89 25.89
N VAL A 410 -3.70 3.36 24.70
CA VAL A 410 -4.71 2.75 23.85
C VAL A 410 -4.06 2.23 22.58
N ARG A 411 -4.49 1.06 22.17
CA ARG A 411 -3.91 0.32 21.06
C ARG A 411 -3.85 1.14 19.76
N GLU A 412 -4.93 1.79 19.42
CA GLU A 412 -5.08 2.53 18.17
C GLU A 412 -4.11 3.72 18.07
N MET A 413 -3.90 4.44 19.19
CA MET A 413 -2.91 5.53 19.26
C MET A 413 -1.48 4.98 19.21
N THR A 414 -1.23 3.84 19.88
CA THR A 414 0.09 3.18 19.83
C THR A 414 0.40 2.68 18.42
N GLU A 415 -0.55 2.04 17.73
CA GLU A 415 -0.38 1.60 16.35
C GLU A 415 -0.15 2.77 15.38
N PHE A 416 -0.84 3.89 15.62
CA PHE A 416 -0.61 5.11 14.83
C PHE A 416 0.77 5.73 15.14
N ALA A 417 1.21 5.75 16.39
CA ALA A 417 2.56 6.20 16.76
C ALA A 417 3.66 5.33 16.10
N GLU A 418 3.46 4.01 16.04
CA GLU A 418 4.36 3.10 15.32
C GLU A 418 4.37 3.35 13.80
N TYR A 419 3.23 3.68 13.22
CA TYR A 419 3.16 4.08 11.82
C TYR A 419 3.98 5.36 11.57
N ILE A 420 3.85 6.38 12.43
CA ILE A 420 4.62 7.63 12.36
C ILE A 420 6.13 7.35 12.54
N ARG A 421 6.51 6.50 13.50
CA ARG A 421 7.91 6.11 13.74
C ARG A 421 8.56 5.47 12.51
N LYS A 422 7.82 4.64 11.80
CA LYS A 422 8.33 3.94 10.60
C LYS A 422 8.59 4.87 9.42
N ASP A 423 8.00 6.04 9.38
CA ASP A 423 8.12 7.01 8.29
C ASP A 423 8.65 8.37 8.77
N LYS A 424 9.39 8.35 9.90
CA LYS A 424 9.83 9.54 10.63
C LYS A 424 10.49 10.57 9.71
N ASP A 425 11.49 10.15 8.91
CA ASP A 425 12.29 11.05 8.09
C ASP A 425 11.42 11.80 7.05
N ALA A 426 10.50 11.10 6.38
CA ALA A 426 9.59 11.71 5.41
C ALA A 426 8.54 12.63 6.07
N ILE A 427 8.18 12.36 7.32
CA ILE A 427 7.27 13.21 8.10
C ILE A 427 8.00 14.44 8.60
N GLU A 428 9.26 14.34 9.03
CA GLU A 428 10.11 15.50 9.36
C GLU A 428 10.24 16.44 8.17
N GLN A 429 10.50 15.88 6.99
CA GLN A 429 10.54 16.67 5.76
C GLN A 429 9.18 17.32 5.44
N ALA A 430 8.08 16.65 5.75
CA ALA A 430 6.75 17.24 5.60
C ALA A 430 6.51 18.41 6.58
N CYS A 431 7.07 18.39 7.77
CA CYS A 431 6.99 19.50 8.72
C CYS A 431 7.88 20.69 8.30
N LEU A 432 9.06 20.41 7.76
CA LEU A 432 10.07 21.42 7.41
C LEU A 432 9.84 22.08 6.05
N THR A 433 9.15 21.43 5.12
CA THR A 433 8.99 21.90 3.75
C THR A 433 7.54 22.23 3.42
N ASN A 434 7.32 23.06 2.38
CA ASN A 434 5.98 23.35 1.87
C ASN A 434 5.49 22.33 0.83
N TYR A 435 6.28 21.31 0.53
CA TYR A 435 5.85 20.25 -0.40
C TYR A 435 4.77 19.38 0.23
N SER A 436 3.75 19.10 -0.54
CA SER A 436 2.66 18.20 -0.16
C SER A 436 2.15 17.46 -1.39
N ASN A 437 1.47 16.36 -1.20
CA ASN A 437 0.90 15.59 -2.31
C ASN A 437 -0.40 16.21 -2.90
N ALA A 438 -0.72 17.47 -2.54
CA ALA A 438 -1.89 18.20 -3.05
C ALA A 438 -1.89 18.32 -4.59
N VAL A 439 -0.71 18.38 -5.21
CA VAL A 439 -0.54 18.32 -6.67
C VAL A 439 -1.17 17.06 -7.25
N MET A 440 -1.02 15.94 -6.54
CA MET A 440 -1.56 14.66 -6.97
C MET A 440 -3.08 14.61 -6.87
N GLU A 441 -3.70 15.26 -5.87
CA GLU A 441 -5.16 15.27 -5.73
C GLU A 441 -5.83 15.89 -6.96
N GLY A 442 -5.33 17.02 -7.42
CA GLY A 442 -5.79 17.67 -8.66
C GLY A 442 -5.62 16.77 -9.88
N THR A 443 -4.45 16.11 -9.98
CA THR A 443 -4.14 15.18 -11.07
C THR A 443 -5.00 13.92 -11.02
N VAL A 444 -5.20 13.33 -9.86
CA VAL A 444 -6.11 12.17 -9.69
C VAL A 444 -7.55 12.54 -10.10
N ASN A 445 -8.00 13.75 -9.82
CA ASN A 445 -9.31 14.23 -10.27
C ASN A 445 -9.35 14.39 -11.81
N LYS A 446 -8.30 14.93 -12.44
CA LYS A 446 -8.13 14.96 -13.90
C LYS A 446 -8.15 13.55 -14.50
N ILE A 447 -7.43 12.61 -13.91
CA ILE A 447 -7.43 11.20 -14.31
C ILE A 447 -8.83 10.60 -14.27
N LYS A 448 -9.57 10.84 -13.19
CA LYS A 448 -10.97 10.41 -13.05
C LYS A 448 -11.87 11.00 -14.13
N ALA A 449 -11.70 12.29 -14.47
CA ALA A 449 -12.46 12.96 -15.52
C ALA A 449 -12.17 12.35 -16.91
N VAL A 450 -10.89 12.19 -17.26
CA VAL A 450 -10.45 11.53 -18.50
C VAL A 450 -10.99 10.11 -18.60
N LYS A 451 -10.95 9.35 -17.51
CA LYS A 451 -11.47 7.99 -17.46
C LYS A 451 -12.99 7.92 -17.64
N ARG A 452 -13.74 8.85 -17.01
CA ARG A 452 -15.20 8.94 -17.15
C ARG A 452 -15.61 9.32 -18.58
N SER A 453 -14.88 10.22 -19.24
CA SER A 453 -15.14 10.60 -20.63
C SER A 453 -15.01 9.40 -21.59
N MET A 454 -14.28 8.38 -21.22
CA MET A 454 -14.11 7.12 -21.96
C MET A 454 -14.97 5.98 -21.39
N TYR A 455 -16.02 6.30 -20.65
CA TYR A 455 -16.94 5.32 -20.05
C TYR A 455 -16.23 4.24 -19.18
N ASN A 456 -15.14 4.62 -18.53
CA ASN A 456 -14.30 3.72 -17.73
C ASN A 456 -13.72 2.50 -18.50
N ARG A 457 -13.66 2.55 -19.83
CA ARG A 457 -13.15 1.46 -20.70
C ARG A 457 -11.77 1.72 -21.27
N ALA A 458 -11.11 2.78 -20.84
CA ALA A 458 -9.76 3.09 -21.29
C ALA A 458 -8.75 2.12 -20.69
N GLY A 459 -7.99 1.45 -21.54
CA GLY A 459 -6.79 0.72 -21.13
C GLY A 459 -5.65 1.68 -20.76
N VAL A 460 -4.64 1.14 -20.10
CA VAL A 460 -3.45 1.86 -19.61
C VAL A 460 -2.82 2.77 -20.64
N GLN A 461 -2.54 2.24 -21.82
CA GLN A 461 -1.89 2.98 -22.92
C GLN A 461 -2.70 4.21 -23.35
N MET A 462 -4.02 4.07 -23.41
CA MET A 462 -4.91 5.18 -23.74
C MET A 462 -4.92 6.25 -22.64
N LEU A 463 -4.94 5.85 -21.37
CA LEU A 463 -4.85 6.78 -20.24
C LEU A 463 -3.51 7.49 -20.23
N ARG A 464 -2.41 6.74 -20.36
CA ARG A 464 -1.05 7.29 -20.45
C ARG A 464 -0.95 8.34 -21.53
N ALA A 465 -1.40 8.03 -22.75
CA ALA A 465 -1.39 8.97 -23.86
C ALA A 465 -2.15 10.27 -23.54
N LYS A 466 -3.38 10.16 -23.03
CA LYS A 466 -4.22 11.33 -22.73
C LYS A 466 -3.73 12.16 -21.56
N LEU A 467 -3.13 11.55 -20.55
CA LEU A 467 -2.64 12.25 -19.37
C LEU A 467 -1.32 12.97 -19.63
N ILE A 468 -0.42 12.31 -20.35
CA ILE A 468 0.91 12.84 -20.63
C ILE A 468 0.86 13.85 -21.78
N TYR A 469 0.24 13.48 -22.90
CA TYR A 469 0.27 14.29 -24.12
C TYR A 469 -0.97 15.18 -24.30
N GLY A 470 -2.09 14.90 -23.65
CA GLY A 470 -3.35 15.65 -23.79
C GLY A 470 -3.40 17.00 -23.08
N GLY A 471 -2.40 17.34 -22.26
CA GLY A 471 -2.30 18.59 -21.51
C GLY A 471 -1.24 19.56 -22.00
N VAL A 472 -0.46 19.17 -22.99
CA VAL A 472 0.72 19.91 -23.44
C VAL A 472 0.42 20.55 -24.79
N LYS A 473 0.44 21.90 -24.86
CA LYS A 473 0.71 22.61 -26.08
C LYS A 473 2.21 22.46 -26.40
N GLN A 474 2.64 21.26 -26.72
CA GLN A 474 4.01 21.04 -27.20
C GLN A 474 3.99 21.10 -28.72
N TYR A 475 4.36 22.25 -29.24
CA TYR A 475 4.92 22.39 -30.57
C TYR A 475 6.35 21.80 -30.51
N GLN A 476 6.51 20.53 -30.76
CA GLN A 476 7.78 19.96 -31.17
C GLN A 476 7.53 19.27 -32.51
N PRO A 477 8.20 19.70 -33.60
CA PRO A 477 8.15 18.98 -34.86
C PRO A 477 8.73 17.59 -34.61
N TYR A 478 7.96 16.55 -34.90
CA TYR A 478 8.44 15.19 -34.91
C TYR A 478 9.44 14.99 -36.02
N HIS A 479 10.71 14.83 -35.69
CA HIS A 479 11.62 14.05 -36.49
C HIS A 479 11.39 12.58 -36.12
N LEU A 480 10.55 11.90 -36.88
CA LEU A 480 10.45 10.44 -36.87
C LEU A 480 11.64 9.91 -37.67
N ASN A 481 12.69 9.47 -36.96
CA ASN A 481 13.69 8.57 -37.53
C ASN A 481 13.20 7.12 -37.48
#